data_118670c671f267c2470a384b5b8e857f
#
_entry.id   118670c671f267c2470a384b5b8e857f
#
_cell.length_a   1.000
_cell.length_b   1.000
_cell.length_c   1.000
_cell.angle_alpha   90.00
_cell.angle_beta   90.00
_cell.angle_gamma   90.00
#
_symmetry.space_group_name_H-M   'P 1'
#
loop_
_entity.id
_entity.type
_entity.pdbx_description
1 polymer ?
#
loop_
_entity_poly.entity_id
_entity_poly.type
_entity_poly.pdbx_seq_one_letter_code
_entity_poly.pdbx_strand_id
1 'polypeptide(L)'
;MSKNKLKEIWNNNNYALNGWISINNPFSAEIMSRQNYDTLTIDMQHGLIDYSDLLGILQAITGSGVMPIVRVPWLDPGYIMKALDTGAEGIICPMINNKKEAEKFVSFMKYPPLGNRSFGPTRQNIISGNNYYSNANDNVLCIAMIETEEAMKNLSDIISTDGLDAVYIGPADLTLGTTKGRLPPGMDREEEEMVERIKTILSEAKKADKKACLHCVKTSYAIEAVKWGFDLVTLNSDTRLLASSASNSINEFRNGLK
;
A
#
# COMPACT_ATOMS: atom_id res chain seq x y z
N MET A 1 -13.77 -17.42 5.89
CA MET A 1 -12.94 -16.51 5.08
C MET A 1 -11.77 -17.31 4.53
N SER A 2 -11.43 -17.15 3.26
CA SER A 2 -10.12 -17.59 2.77
C SER A 2 -9.02 -16.87 3.57
N LYS A 3 -7.85 -17.47 3.69
CA LYS A 3 -6.67 -16.79 4.20
C LYS A 3 -6.40 -15.54 3.37
N ASN A 4 -5.81 -14.51 3.96
CA ASN A 4 -5.43 -13.30 3.24
C ASN A 4 -4.50 -13.65 2.07
N LYS A 5 -4.90 -13.29 0.84
CA LYS A 5 -4.18 -13.65 -0.39
C LYS A 5 -2.71 -13.20 -0.36
N LEU A 6 -2.44 -12.03 0.15
CA LEU A 6 -1.08 -11.49 0.19
C LEU A 6 -0.21 -12.27 1.19
N LYS A 7 -0.78 -12.68 2.34
CA LYS A 7 -0.08 -13.56 3.28
C LYS A 7 0.24 -14.93 2.65
N GLU A 8 -0.65 -15.47 1.83
CA GLU A 8 -0.40 -16.72 1.10
C GLU A 8 0.74 -16.58 0.10
N ILE A 9 0.77 -15.48 -0.67
CA ILE A 9 1.87 -15.18 -1.63
C ILE A 9 3.20 -15.09 -0.86
N TRP A 10 3.25 -14.33 0.22
CA TRP A 10 4.45 -14.15 1.03
C TRP A 10 4.93 -15.42 1.72
N ASN A 11 4.01 -16.26 2.22
CA ASN A 11 4.35 -17.55 2.84
C ASN A 11 4.95 -18.55 1.84
N ASN A 12 4.64 -18.40 0.56
CA ASN A 12 5.26 -19.16 -0.52
C ASN A 12 6.57 -18.54 -1.05
N ASN A 13 7.11 -17.54 -0.34
CA ASN A 13 8.32 -16.79 -0.72
C ASN A 13 8.23 -16.14 -2.11
N ASN A 14 7.03 -15.74 -2.52
CA ASN A 14 6.77 -15.02 -3.74
C ASN A 14 6.59 -13.53 -3.48
N TYR A 15 6.83 -12.72 -4.53
CA TYR A 15 6.48 -11.30 -4.54
C TYR A 15 5.04 -11.10 -5.02
N ALA A 16 4.46 -9.97 -4.64
CA ALA A 16 3.16 -9.52 -5.13
C ALA A 16 3.28 -8.27 -5.99
N LEU A 17 2.45 -8.19 -7.02
CA LEU A 17 2.30 -7.01 -7.87
C LEU A 17 1.08 -6.22 -7.45
N ASN A 18 1.33 -4.95 -7.06
CA ASN A 18 0.30 -4.02 -6.63
C ASN A 18 0.02 -2.96 -7.69
N GLY A 19 -1.25 -2.70 -7.98
CA GLY A 19 -1.69 -1.54 -8.74
C GLY A 19 -2.14 -0.42 -7.80
N TRP A 20 -2.24 0.82 -8.32
CA TRP A 20 -2.54 2.00 -7.54
C TRP A 20 -3.70 2.77 -8.14
N ILE A 21 -4.74 3.05 -7.34
CA ILE A 21 -5.96 3.73 -7.74
C ILE A 21 -5.99 5.12 -7.13
N SER A 22 -6.01 6.14 -7.95
CA SER A 22 -6.11 7.56 -7.56
C SER A 22 -7.33 8.25 -8.17
N ILE A 23 -7.98 7.64 -9.16
CA ILE A 23 -9.19 8.16 -9.79
C ILE A 23 -10.41 7.71 -8.98
N ASN A 24 -11.26 8.65 -8.58
CA ASN A 24 -12.48 8.40 -7.81
C ASN A 24 -13.63 7.82 -8.67
N ASN A 25 -13.34 6.80 -9.45
CA ASN A 25 -14.33 6.20 -10.33
C ASN A 25 -14.35 4.66 -10.21
N PRO A 26 -15.49 4.05 -9.83
CA PRO A 26 -15.62 2.60 -9.73
C PRO A 26 -15.31 1.85 -11.02
N PHE A 27 -15.65 2.39 -12.19
CA PHE A 27 -15.38 1.73 -13.46
C PHE A 27 -13.88 1.72 -13.82
N SER A 28 -13.15 2.81 -13.50
CA SER A 28 -11.69 2.82 -13.61
C SER A 28 -11.06 1.72 -12.74
N ALA A 29 -11.52 1.60 -11.50
CA ALA A 29 -11.04 0.57 -10.60
C ALA A 29 -11.39 -0.86 -11.07
N GLU A 30 -12.59 -1.05 -11.65
CA GLU A 30 -12.98 -2.32 -12.25
C GLU A 30 -12.03 -2.71 -13.40
N ILE A 31 -11.72 -1.78 -14.31
CA ILE A 31 -10.74 -2.00 -15.40
C ILE A 31 -9.40 -2.46 -14.81
N MET A 32 -8.88 -1.73 -13.82
CA MET A 32 -7.60 -2.07 -13.17
C MET A 32 -7.65 -3.44 -12.50
N SER A 33 -8.77 -3.82 -11.88
CA SER A 33 -8.92 -5.10 -11.19
C SER A 33 -8.89 -6.32 -12.13
N ARG A 34 -9.06 -6.11 -13.43
CA ARG A 34 -8.99 -7.16 -14.48
C ARG A 34 -7.61 -7.29 -15.13
N GLN A 35 -6.59 -6.56 -14.63
CA GLN A 35 -5.24 -6.54 -15.22
C GLN A 35 -4.24 -7.49 -14.53
N ASN A 36 -4.72 -8.51 -13.83
CA ASN A 36 -3.90 -9.52 -13.15
C ASN A 36 -2.96 -8.98 -12.04
N TYR A 37 -3.31 -7.87 -11.40
CA TYR A 37 -2.67 -7.47 -10.17
C TYR A 37 -3.02 -8.45 -9.03
N ASP A 38 -2.11 -8.66 -8.11
CA ASP A 38 -2.38 -9.41 -6.88
C ASP A 38 -3.17 -8.57 -5.88
N THR A 39 -2.81 -7.29 -5.80
CA THR A 39 -3.41 -6.31 -4.91
C THR A 39 -3.69 -5.01 -5.65
N LEU A 40 -4.70 -4.26 -5.19
CA LEU A 40 -4.93 -2.87 -5.61
C LEU A 40 -4.98 -1.99 -4.37
N THR A 41 -4.14 -0.96 -4.34
CA THR A 41 -4.17 0.07 -3.31
C THR A 41 -5.05 1.24 -3.75
N ILE A 42 -6.10 1.52 -2.97
CA ILE A 42 -6.97 2.68 -3.14
C ILE A 42 -6.37 3.81 -2.29
N ASP A 43 -6.04 4.92 -2.93
CA ASP A 43 -5.31 6.02 -2.31
C ASP A 43 -6.22 7.12 -1.82
N MET A 44 -6.48 7.15 -0.50
CA MET A 44 -7.26 8.22 0.14
C MET A 44 -6.37 9.36 0.67
N GLN A 45 -5.04 9.27 0.53
CA GLN A 45 -4.13 10.34 0.97
C GLN A 45 -3.94 11.40 -0.12
N HIS A 46 -3.55 10.98 -1.32
CA HIS A 46 -3.27 11.88 -2.45
C HIS A 46 -4.11 11.58 -3.68
N GLY A 47 -4.85 10.46 -3.71
CA GLY A 47 -5.89 10.22 -4.69
C GLY A 47 -7.07 11.16 -4.48
N LEU A 48 -7.88 11.34 -5.53
CA LEU A 48 -9.11 12.14 -5.46
C LEU A 48 -10.28 11.30 -4.89
N ILE A 49 -10.04 10.59 -3.79
CA ILE A 49 -10.93 9.54 -3.27
C ILE A 49 -11.28 9.83 -1.81
N ASP A 50 -12.56 10.04 -1.56
CA ASP A 50 -13.13 10.14 -0.22
C ASP A 50 -13.78 8.83 0.22
N TYR A 51 -14.34 8.77 1.45
CA TYR A 51 -14.98 7.57 1.98
C TYR A 51 -16.16 7.09 1.13
N SER A 52 -16.96 8.00 0.58
CA SER A 52 -18.08 7.67 -0.30
C SER A 52 -17.60 7.00 -1.60
N ASP A 53 -16.50 7.48 -2.16
CA ASP A 53 -15.89 6.93 -3.38
C ASP A 53 -15.28 5.56 -3.11
N LEU A 54 -14.61 5.40 -1.95
CA LEU A 54 -14.03 4.14 -1.49
C LEU A 54 -15.05 3.01 -1.50
N LEU A 55 -16.28 3.25 -1.03
CA LEU A 55 -17.34 2.27 -1.03
C LEU A 55 -17.64 1.77 -2.45
N GLY A 56 -17.85 2.70 -3.39
CA GLY A 56 -18.13 2.37 -4.80
C GLY A 56 -16.98 1.61 -5.47
N ILE A 57 -15.74 2.03 -5.23
CA ILE A 57 -14.53 1.37 -5.74
C ILE A 57 -14.42 -0.06 -5.20
N LEU A 58 -14.56 -0.25 -3.89
CA LEU A 58 -14.49 -1.58 -3.28
C LEU A 58 -15.62 -2.51 -3.74
N GLN A 59 -16.82 -1.96 -4.02
CA GLN A 59 -17.91 -2.73 -4.62
C GLN A 59 -17.55 -3.19 -6.04
N ALA A 60 -17.00 -2.30 -6.87
CA ALA A 60 -16.63 -2.60 -8.26
C ALA A 60 -15.56 -3.69 -8.38
N ILE A 61 -14.59 -3.73 -7.47
CA ILE A 61 -13.52 -4.73 -7.50
C ILE A 61 -13.85 -6.02 -6.74
N THR A 62 -14.99 -6.06 -6.02
CA THR A 62 -15.40 -7.26 -5.29
C THR A 62 -15.59 -8.44 -6.27
N GLY A 63 -14.98 -9.59 -5.95
CA GLY A 63 -15.06 -10.80 -6.77
C GLY A 63 -14.09 -10.83 -7.96
N SER A 64 -13.28 -9.81 -8.19
CA SER A 64 -12.24 -9.81 -9.24
C SER A 64 -11.05 -10.73 -8.93
N GLY A 65 -10.86 -11.09 -7.65
CA GLY A 65 -9.72 -11.86 -7.19
C GLY A 65 -8.51 -11.00 -6.77
N VAL A 66 -8.55 -9.68 -6.94
CA VAL A 66 -7.55 -8.78 -6.38
C VAL A 66 -7.83 -8.52 -4.90
N MET A 67 -6.79 -8.41 -4.08
CA MET A 67 -6.91 -8.07 -2.69
C MET A 67 -6.91 -6.54 -2.52
N PRO A 68 -7.94 -5.93 -1.89
CA PRO A 68 -8.01 -4.49 -1.68
C PRO A 68 -7.14 -4.03 -0.51
N ILE A 69 -6.25 -3.09 -0.76
CA ILE A 69 -5.50 -2.34 0.24
C ILE A 69 -5.98 -0.88 0.19
N VAL A 70 -6.01 -0.19 1.31
CA VAL A 70 -6.33 1.25 1.35
C VAL A 70 -5.16 1.99 1.98
N ARG A 71 -4.66 3.03 1.30
CA ARG A 71 -3.80 4.01 1.94
C ARG A 71 -4.68 5.09 2.56
N VAL A 72 -4.68 5.17 3.89
CA VAL A 72 -5.44 6.19 4.63
C VAL A 72 -4.74 7.55 4.57
N PRO A 73 -5.48 8.68 4.77
CA PRO A 73 -4.87 10.01 4.72
C PRO A 73 -3.78 10.24 5.78
N TRP A 74 -4.00 9.68 6.97
CA TRP A 74 -3.10 9.84 8.13
C TRP A 74 -3.38 8.76 9.18
N LEU A 75 -2.60 8.74 10.27
CA LEU A 75 -2.82 7.87 11.43
C LEU A 75 -4.07 8.34 12.21
N ASP A 76 -5.23 8.04 11.70
CA ASP A 76 -6.53 8.38 12.28
C ASP A 76 -7.39 7.11 12.44
N PRO A 77 -7.90 6.82 13.66
CA PRO A 77 -8.68 5.61 13.92
C PRO A 77 -9.99 5.56 13.14
N GLY A 78 -10.60 6.72 12.85
CA GLY A 78 -11.87 6.78 12.12
C GLY A 78 -11.72 6.37 10.66
N TYR A 79 -10.68 6.86 9.97
CA TYR A 79 -10.39 6.45 8.59
C TYR A 79 -9.99 4.98 8.50
N ILE A 80 -9.14 4.51 9.41
CA ILE A 80 -8.71 3.11 9.47
C ILE A 80 -9.90 2.18 9.68
N MET A 81 -10.74 2.45 10.70
CA MET A 81 -11.93 1.67 11.00
C MET A 81 -12.90 1.63 9.81
N LYS A 82 -13.22 2.79 9.23
CA LYS A 82 -14.14 2.89 8.09
C LYS A 82 -13.63 2.16 6.85
N ALA A 83 -12.35 2.25 6.55
CA ALA A 83 -11.76 1.52 5.43
C ALA A 83 -11.87 -0.01 5.61
N LEU A 84 -11.55 -0.51 6.82
CA LEU A 84 -11.68 -1.93 7.15
C LEU A 84 -13.14 -2.40 7.14
N ASP A 85 -14.08 -1.61 7.69
CA ASP A 85 -15.50 -1.96 7.72
C ASP A 85 -16.14 -1.96 6.33
N THR A 86 -15.56 -1.16 5.41
CA THR A 86 -15.98 -1.08 4.01
C THR A 86 -15.43 -2.24 3.16
N GLY A 87 -14.40 -2.93 3.61
CA GLY A 87 -13.90 -4.13 2.93
C GLY A 87 -12.42 -4.13 2.57
N ALA A 88 -11.63 -3.18 3.06
CA ALA A 88 -10.19 -3.26 2.94
C ALA A 88 -9.65 -4.48 3.71
N GLU A 89 -8.69 -5.18 3.12
CA GLU A 89 -8.00 -6.32 3.73
C GLU A 89 -6.58 -5.96 4.21
N GLY A 90 -6.12 -4.76 3.88
CA GLY A 90 -4.88 -4.17 4.37
C GLY A 90 -4.97 -2.65 4.41
N ILE A 91 -4.24 -2.03 5.33
CA ILE A 91 -4.09 -0.58 5.42
C ILE A 91 -2.62 -0.21 5.28
N ILE A 92 -2.34 0.73 4.38
CA ILE A 92 -1.08 1.47 4.35
C ILE A 92 -1.29 2.76 5.14
N CYS A 93 -0.54 2.95 6.22
CA CYS A 93 -0.59 4.17 7.03
C CYS A 93 0.65 5.02 6.77
N PRO A 94 0.49 6.25 6.23
CA PRO A 94 1.61 7.15 5.94
C PRO A 94 2.22 7.73 7.21
N MET A 95 3.43 8.27 7.10
CA MET A 95 4.09 9.11 8.11
C MET A 95 4.20 8.48 9.50
N ILE A 96 4.51 7.18 9.57
CA ILE A 96 4.81 6.50 10.84
C ILE A 96 6.27 6.77 11.21
N ASN A 97 6.49 7.54 12.27
CA ASN A 97 7.81 8.09 12.60
C ASN A 97 8.49 7.44 13.80
N ASN A 98 7.74 6.70 14.63
CA ASN A 98 8.26 6.08 15.83
C ASN A 98 7.42 4.87 16.26
N LYS A 99 7.97 4.10 17.22
CA LYS A 99 7.32 2.90 17.74
C LYS A 99 5.92 3.16 18.31
N LYS A 100 5.74 4.30 19.00
CA LYS A 100 4.45 4.67 19.60
C LYS A 100 3.35 4.86 18.56
N GLU A 101 3.70 5.43 17.41
CA GLU A 101 2.77 5.58 16.29
C GLU A 101 2.49 4.23 15.62
N ALA A 102 3.49 3.38 15.45
CA ALA A 102 3.31 2.02 14.93
C ALA A 102 2.41 1.17 15.85
N GLU A 103 2.62 1.24 17.17
CA GLU A 103 1.75 0.57 18.16
C GLU A 103 0.31 1.08 18.11
N LYS A 104 0.11 2.41 18.00
CA LYS A 104 -1.23 2.99 17.81
C LYS A 104 -1.88 2.51 16.53
N PHE A 105 -1.11 2.50 15.42
CA PHE A 105 -1.60 2.01 14.14
C PHE A 105 -2.11 0.56 14.26
N VAL A 106 -1.30 -0.34 14.80
CA VAL A 106 -1.71 -1.73 15.03
C VAL A 106 -2.94 -1.81 15.94
N SER A 107 -2.99 -1.00 17.00
CA SER A 107 -4.12 -0.96 17.93
C SER A 107 -5.43 -0.53 17.24
N PHE A 108 -5.38 0.39 16.27
CA PHE A 108 -6.56 0.82 15.51
C PHE A 108 -7.03 -0.23 14.48
N MET A 109 -6.12 -1.10 14.05
CA MET A 109 -6.40 -2.17 13.08
C MET A 109 -7.07 -3.39 13.70
N LYS A 110 -6.73 -3.71 14.94
CA LYS A 110 -7.08 -4.99 15.59
C LYS A 110 -8.20 -4.83 16.62
N TYR A 111 -9.04 -5.85 16.71
CA TYR A 111 -10.03 -5.98 17.79
C TYR A 111 -9.37 -6.42 19.11
N PRO A 112 -10.00 -6.17 20.27
CA PRO A 112 -9.54 -6.71 21.54
C PRO A 112 -9.34 -8.25 21.49
N PRO A 113 -8.33 -8.82 22.16
CA PRO A 113 -7.41 -8.14 23.09
C PRO A 113 -6.18 -7.51 22.40
N LEU A 114 -6.01 -7.62 21.09
CA LEU A 114 -4.82 -7.20 20.35
C LEU A 114 -4.85 -5.70 19.99
N GLY A 115 -6.00 -5.05 20.10
CA GLY A 115 -6.15 -3.63 19.78
C GLY A 115 -7.46 -3.06 20.30
N ASN A 116 -7.80 -1.86 19.80
CA ASN A 116 -8.94 -1.06 20.25
C ASN A 116 -9.94 -0.73 19.13
N ARG A 117 -9.86 -1.44 17.98
CA ARG A 117 -10.81 -1.23 16.88
C ARG A 117 -12.25 -1.39 17.38
N SER A 118 -13.10 -0.38 17.11
CA SER A 118 -14.53 -0.47 17.38
C SER A 118 -15.20 -1.49 16.48
N PHE A 119 -16.16 -2.24 17.02
CA PHE A 119 -16.85 -3.29 16.27
C PHE A 119 -18.11 -2.78 15.59
N GLY A 120 -18.16 -2.82 14.28
CA GLY A 120 -19.31 -2.45 13.47
C GLY A 120 -19.08 -2.70 11.97
N PRO A 121 -18.56 -3.89 11.57
CA PRO A 121 -18.14 -4.16 10.18
C PRO A 121 -19.35 -4.44 9.27
N THR A 122 -20.19 -3.44 9.02
CA THR A 122 -21.48 -3.58 8.32
C THR A 122 -21.32 -4.28 6.96
N ARG A 123 -20.49 -3.72 6.07
CA ARG A 123 -20.29 -4.32 4.75
C ARG A 123 -19.44 -5.60 4.83
N GLN A 124 -18.43 -5.59 5.66
CA GLN A 124 -17.53 -6.74 5.81
C GLN A 124 -18.24 -7.99 6.29
N ASN A 125 -19.24 -7.87 7.16
CA ASN A 125 -20.09 -8.99 7.56
C ASN A 125 -20.92 -9.56 6.40
N ILE A 126 -21.34 -8.71 5.45
CA ILE A 126 -22.10 -9.15 4.27
C ILE A 126 -21.21 -9.95 3.32
N ILE A 127 -20.01 -9.46 3.02
CA ILE A 127 -19.11 -10.09 2.03
C ILE A 127 -18.33 -11.28 2.60
N SER A 128 -18.04 -11.28 3.90
CA SER A 128 -17.24 -12.32 4.58
C SER A 128 -18.07 -13.29 5.43
N GLY A 129 -19.37 -12.99 5.60
CA GLY A 129 -20.26 -13.76 6.45
C GLY A 129 -19.98 -13.60 7.93
N ASN A 130 -20.73 -14.34 8.77
CA ASN A 130 -20.71 -14.23 10.24
C ASN A 130 -19.38 -14.54 10.92
N ASN A 131 -18.41 -15.08 10.19
CA ASN A 131 -17.09 -15.45 10.72
C ASN A 131 -16.04 -14.34 10.57
N TYR A 132 -16.41 -13.14 10.14
CA TYR A 132 -15.46 -12.05 9.95
C TYR A 132 -14.67 -11.74 11.22
N TYR A 133 -15.37 -11.55 12.35
CA TYR A 133 -14.75 -11.17 13.63
C TYR A 133 -13.66 -12.16 14.07
N SER A 134 -13.94 -13.46 14.02
CA SER A 134 -13.01 -14.49 14.51
C SER A 134 -11.70 -14.58 13.70
N ASN A 135 -11.68 -14.05 12.48
CA ASN A 135 -10.52 -14.08 11.59
C ASN A 135 -9.92 -12.70 11.30
N ALA A 136 -10.60 -11.62 11.71
CA ALA A 136 -10.21 -10.25 11.34
C ALA A 136 -8.81 -9.90 11.80
N ASN A 137 -8.46 -10.22 13.05
CA ASN A 137 -7.14 -9.90 13.60
C ASN A 137 -5.99 -10.59 12.87
N ASP A 138 -6.21 -11.79 12.33
CA ASP A 138 -5.21 -12.55 11.59
C ASP A 138 -5.15 -12.15 10.11
N ASN A 139 -6.28 -11.71 9.54
CA ASN A 139 -6.40 -11.48 8.11
C ASN A 139 -6.11 -10.04 7.67
N VAL A 140 -6.36 -9.02 8.52
CA VAL A 140 -6.04 -7.64 8.14
C VAL A 140 -4.54 -7.38 8.22
N LEU A 141 -3.99 -6.70 7.20
CA LEU A 141 -2.57 -6.36 7.11
C LEU A 141 -2.30 -4.93 7.59
N CYS A 142 -1.34 -4.80 8.50
CA CYS A 142 -0.83 -3.53 9.00
C CYS A 142 0.47 -3.18 8.27
N ILE A 143 0.45 -2.15 7.42
CA ILE A 143 1.59 -1.75 6.58
C ILE A 143 1.95 -0.30 6.90
N ALA A 144 3.09 -0.06 7.56
CA ALA A 144 3.54 1.28 7.94
C ALA A 144 4.43 1.90 6.86
N MET A 145 4.21 3.16 6.48
CA MET A 145 5.12 3.83 5.57
C MET A 145 6.34 4.38 6.31
N ILE A 146 7.51 4.13 5.73
CA ILE A 146 8.81 4.66 6.16
C ILE A 146 9.26 5.68 5.11
N GLU A 147 9.13 6.97 5.44
CA GLU A 147 9.29 8.03 4.45
C GLU A 147 9.81 9.36 5.01
N THR A 148 10.30 9.36 6.26
CA THR A 148 10.85 10.56 6.90
C THR A 148 12.23 10.31 7.51
N GLU A 149 12.97 11.39 7.80
CA GLU A 149 14.24 11.30 8.54
C GLU A 149 14.03 10.74 9.95
N GLU A 150 12.91 11.08 10.61
CA GLU A 150 12.58 10.57 11.94
C GLU A 150 12.29 9.06 11.89
N ALA A 151 11.50 8.61 10.90
CA ALA A 151 11.24 7.19 10.69
C ALA A 151 12.54 6.40 10.45
N MET A 152 13.47 6.95 9.66
CA MET A 152 14.77 6.31 9.43
C MET A 152 15.61 6.17 10.71
N LYS A 153 15.57 7.18 11.62
CA LYS A 153 16.26 7.11 12.91
C LYS A 153 15.65 6.07 13.86
N ASN A 154 14.33 5.86 13.77
CA ASN A 154 13.58 4.95 14.63
C ASN A 154 13.23 3.62 13.91
N LEU A 155 13.87 3.32 12.79
CA LEU A 155 13.49 2.25 11.87
C LEU A 155 13.37 0.88 12.56
N SER A 156 14.37 0.49 13.34
CA SER A 156 14.38 -0.77 14.07
C SER A 156 13.22 -0.88 15.08
N ASP A 157 12.93 0.22 15.80
CA ASP A 157 11.86 0.27 16.79
C ASP A 157 10.47 0.18 16.13
N ILE A 158 10.29 0.84 14.98
CA ILE A 158 9.04 0.76 14.20
C ILE A 158 8.84 -0.67 13.69
N ILE A 159 9.85 -1.25 13.06
CA ILE A 159 9.78 -2.57 12.44
C ILE A 159 9.55 -3.67 13.48
N SER A 160 10.13 -3.53 14.69
CA SER A 160 9.98 -4.49 15.77
C SER A 160 8.59 -4.47 16.44
N THR A 161 7.68 -3.58 16.01
CA THR A 161 6.34 -3.48 16.59
C THR A 161 5.54 -4.75 16.33
N ASP A 162 5.02 -5.34 17.41
CA ASP A 162 4.15 -6.52 17.34
C ASP A 162 2.88 -6.20 16.57
N GLY A 163 2.47 -7.12 15.70
CA GLY A 163 1.27 -6.95 14.87
C GLY A 163 1.46 -6.08 13.60
N LEU A 164 2.64 -5.48 13.41
CA LEU A 164 3.01 -4.89 12.12
C LEU A 164 3.38 -6.02 11.15
N ASP A 165 2.78 -6.06 9.96
CA ASP A 165 3.03 -7.11 8.97
C ASP A 165 4.14 -6.69 7.97
N ALA A 166 4.17 -5.42 7.58
CA ALA A 166 5.08 -4.92 6.55
C ALA A 166 5.42 -3.44 6.74
N VAL A 167 6.51 -3.02 6.09
CA VAL A 167 6.81 -1.61 5.83
C VAL A 167 6.64 -1.28 4.36
N TYR A 168 6.22 -0.05 4.07
CA TYR A 168 6.05 0.47 2.71
C TYR A 168 6.92 1.69 2.52
N ILE A 169 7.69 1.72 1.45
CA ILE A 169 8.56 2.85 1.12
C ILE A 169 7.86 3.77 0.14
N GLY A 170 7.66 5.05 0.56
CA GLY A 170 7.27 6.18 -0.29
C GLY A 170 8.51 6.98 -0.73
N PRO A 171 9.12 6.69 -1.91
CA PRO A 171 10.41 7.26 -2.26
C PRO A 171 10.41 8.78 -2.39
N ALA A 172 9.27 9.40 -2.75
CA ALA A 172 9.16 10.85 -2.91
C ALA A 172 9.34 11.57 -1.56
N ASP A 173 8.55 11.20 -0.56
CA ASP A 173 8.63 11.78 0.77
C ASP A 173 9.91 11.38 1.50
N LEU A 174 10.37 10.14 1.34
CA LEU A 174 11.67 9.70 1.85
C LEU A 174 12.80 10.58 1.32
N THR A 175 12.76 10.92 0.02
CA THR A 175 13.76 11.81 -0.58
C THR A 175 13.69 13.20 0.04
N LEU A 176 12.50 13.81 0.10
CA LEU A 176 12.32 15.15 0.67
C LEU A 176 12.75 15.20 2.12
N GLY A 177 12.28 14.25 2.94
CA GLY A 177 12.54 14.22 4.37
C GLY A 177 14.00 13.96 4.70
N THR A 178 14.65 13.00 4.06
CA THR A 178 16.03 12.62 4.40
C THR A 178 17.09 13.49 3.74
N THR A 179 16.79 14.15 2.63
CA THR A 179 17.71 15.08 1.95
C THR A 179 17.43 16.55 2.28
N LYS A 180 16.42 16.83 3.11
CA LYS A 180 15.98 18.19 3.47
C LYS A 180 15.71 19.06 2.23
N GLY A 181 15.09 18.46 1.21
CA GLY A 181 14.76 19.11 -0.05
C GLY A 181 15.94 19.35 -1.00
N ARG A 182 17.14 18.84 -0.71
CA ARG A 182 18.32 18.95 -1.60
C ARG A 182 18.10 18.20 -2.91
N LEU A 183 17.46 17.04 -2.85
CA LEU A 183 17.03 16.31 -4.03
C LEU A 183 15.53 16.53 -4.26
N PRO A 184 15.09 16.66 -5.52
CA PRO A 184 13.66 16.76 -5.83
C PRO A 184 12.94 15.46 -5.51
N PRO A 185 11.62 15.51 -5.20
CA PRO A 185 10.85 14.29 -4.97
C PRO A 185 10.80 13.44 -6.26
N GLY A 186 10.85 12.12 -6.08
CA GLY A 186 10.79 11.18 -7.20
C GLY A 186 10.61 9.75 -6.73
N MET A 187 10.13 8.88 -7.61
CA MET A 187 9.84 7.48 -7.28
C MET A 187 11.06 6.58 -7.51
N ASP A 188 11.40 6.29 -8.73
CA ASP A 188 12.46 5.35 -9.10
C ASP A 188 13.84 5.99 -8.89
N ARG A 189 14.34 5.90 -7.66
CA ARG A 189 15.58 6.58 -7.25
C ARG A 189 16.81 5.85 -7.76
N GLU A 190 17.73 6.59 -8.39
CA GLU A 190 18.99 6.06 -8.92
C GLU A 190 20.21 6.66 -8.20
N GLU A 191 20.01 7.72 -7.38
CA GLU A 191 21.06 8.31 -6.55
C GLU A 191 21.52 7.31 -5.48
N GLU A 192 22.84 7.09 -5.40
CA GLU A 192 23.45 6.09 -4.52
C GLU A 192 22.94 6.21 -3.06
N GLU A 193 22.91 7.44 -2.52
CA GLU A 193 22.41 7.67 -1.17
C GLU A 193 20.94 7.28 -0.97
N MET A 194 20.10 7.43 -1.99
CA MET A 194 18.69 7.05 -1.90
C MET A 194 18.50 5.55 -2.06
N VAL A 195 19.23 4.93 -2.98
CA VAL A 195 19.25 3.47 -3.15
C VAL A 195 19.75 2.80 -1.86
N GLU A 196 20.78 3.36 -1.22
CA GLU A 196 21.28 2.86 0.05
C GLU A 196 20.23 2.93 1.16
N ARG A 197 19.49 4.05 1.30
CA ARG A 197 18.39 4.18 2.26
C ARG A 197 17.28 3.16 2.01
N ILE A 198 16.85 3.01 0.75
CA ILE A 198 15.84 2.03 0.34
C ILE A 198 16.29 0.61 0.71
N LYS A 199 17.53 0.25 0.41
CA LYS A 199 18.09 -1.06 0.76
C LYS A 199 18.30 -1.26 2.26
N THR A 200 18.56 -0.19 3.01
CA THR A 200 18.63 -0.23 4.46
C THR A 200 17.27 -0.59 5.06
N ILE A 201 16.18 0.05 4.62
CA ILE A 201 14.83 -0.28 5.07
C ILE A 201 14.49 -1.74 4.73
N LEU A 202 14.79 -2.18 3.51
CA LEU A 202 14.59 -3.57 3.10
C LEU A 202 15.35 -4.54 4.01
N SER A 203 16.63 -4.28 4.26
CA SER A 203 17.49 -5.13 5.10
C SER A 203 16.96 -5.23 6.53
N GLU A 204 16.58 -4.10 7.15
CA GLU A 204 16.04 -4.11 8.50
C GLU A 204 14.69 -4.84 8.57
N ALA A 205 13.81 -4.67 7.58
CA ALA A 205 12.56 -5.43 7.51
C ALA A 205 12.82 -6.94 7.45
N LYS A 206 13.74 -7.38 6.59
CA LYS A 206 14.09 -8.81 6.47
C LYS A 206 14.72 -9.37 7.74
N LYS A 207 15.59 -8.63 8.44
CA LYS A 207 16.17 -9.06 9.74
C LYS A 207 15.09 -9.29 10.81
N ALA A 208 14.01 -8.53 10.78
CA ALA A 208 12.91 -8.61 11.72
C ALA A 208 11.79 -9.57 11.26
N ASP A 209 11.99 -10.33 10.18
CA ASP A 209 10.98 -11.19 9.54
C ASP A 209 9.70 -10.43 9.12
N LYS A 210 9.87 -9.14 8.76
CA LYS A 210 8.79 -8.32 8.21
C LYS A 210 8.90 -8.21 6.70
N LYS A 211 7.78 -7.93 6.05
CA LYS A 211 7.71 -7.75 4.60
C LYS A 211 8.06 -6.32 4.23
N ALA A 212 8.67 -6.14 3.06
CA ALA A 212 9.03 -4.83 2.54
C ALA A 212 8.34 -4.57 1.20
N CYS A 213 7.73 -3.39 1.09
CA CYS A 213 6.98 -2.95 -0.07
C CYS A 213 7.61 -1.67 -0.65
N LEU A 214 7.63 -1.53 -1.98
CA LEU A 214 8.21 -0.36 -2.65
C LEU A 214 7.28 0.20 -3.72
N HIS A 215 7.10 1.52 -3.72
CA HIS A 215 6.40 2.22 -4.80
C HIS A 215 7.34 2.49 -5.96
N CYS A 216 7.01 1.95 -7.14
CA CYS A 216 7.75 2.11 -8.39
C CYS A 216 6.84 2.73 -9.47
N VAL A 217 7.45 3.30 -10.49
CA VAL A 217 6.76 3.80 -11.70
C VAL A 217 7.21 3.02 -12.93
N LYS A 218 8.53 2.90 -13.15
CA LYS A 218 9.09 2.16 -14.29
C LYS A 218 9.04 0.65 -14.03
N THR A 219 8.58 -0.11 -15.02
CA THR A 219 8.58 -1.58 -14.95
C THR A 219 9.97 -2.15 -14.70
N SER A 220 11.01 -1.58 -15.33
CA SER A 220 12.40 -2.00 -15.13
C SER A 220 12.85 -1.83 -13.67
N TYR A 221 12.47 -0.72 -13.03
CA TYR A 221 12.81 -0.48 -11.64
C TYR A 221 12.07 -1.43 -10.69
N ALA A 222 10.78 -1.70 -10.97
CA ALA A 222 10.01 -2.67 -10.20
C ALA A 222 10.60 -4.09 -10.29
N ILE A 223 11.04 -4.51 -11.48
CA ILE A 223 11.74 -5.79 -11.67
C ILE A 223 13.03 -5.83 -10.85
N GLU A 224 13.81 -4.75 -10.86
CA GLU A 224 15.03 -4.67 -10.08
C GLU A 224 14.77 -4.68 -8.58
N ALA A 225 13.72 -4.01 -8.11
CA ALA A 225 13.29 -4.04 -6.72
C ALA A 225 12.93 -5.46 -6.25
N VAL A 226 12.25 -6.25 -7.09
CA VAL A 226 11.98 -7.66 -6.79
C VAL A 226 13.30 -8.44 -6.67
N LYS A 227 14.27 -8.21 -7.54
CA LYS A 227 15.60 -8.85 -7.45
C LYS A 227 16.37 -8.44 -6.18
N TRP A 228 16.16 -7.22 -5.67
CA TRP A 228 16.71 -6.81 -4.37
C TRP A 228 16.07 -7.55 -3.21
N GLY A 229 14.87 -8.14 -3.39
CA GLY A 229 14.16 -8.93 -2.39
C GLY A 229 12.92 -8.27 -1.81
N PHE A 230 12.35 -7.24 -2.46
CA PHE A 230 11.06 -6.69 -2.06
C PHE A 230 9.93 -7.70 -2.23
N ASP A 231 9.03 -7.76 -1.25
CA ASP A 231 7.92 -8.72 -1.20
C ASP A 231 6.65 -8.19 -1.91
N LEU A 232 6.56 -6.88 -2.11
CA LEU A 232 5.51 -6.24 -2.90
C LEU A 232 6.09 -5.03 -3.62
N VAL A 233 5.81 -4.92 -4.90
CA VAL A 233 6.14 -3.74 -5.71
C VAL A 233 4.87 -3.14 -6.27
N THR A 234 4.72 -1.82 -6.13
CA THR A 234 3.67 -1.08 -6.81
C THR A 234 4.16 -0.70 -8.19
N LEU A 235 3.38 -1.01 -9.21
CA LEU A 235 3.67 -0.67 -10.58
C LEU A 235 2.69 0.40 -11.08
N ASN A 236 3.16 1.66 -11.06
CA ASN A 236 2.44 2.79 -11.61
C ASN A 236 1.08 3.09 -10.93
N SER A 237 0.34 4.05 -11.43
CA SER A 237 -1.02 4.38 -11.01
C SER A 237 -1.95 4.48 -12.22
N ASP A 238 -3.25 4.33 -12.00
CA ASP A 238 -4.29 4.47 -13.03
C ASP A 238 -4.19 5.81 -13.77
N THR A 239 -3.97 6.92 -13.06
CA THR A 239 -3.78 8.26 -13.64
C THR A 239 -2.58 8.33 -14.57
N ARG A 240 -1.45 7.76 -14.18
CA ARG A 240 -0.22 7.76 -14.99
C ARG A 240 -0.35 6.84 -16.20
N LEU A 241 -0.95 5.66 -16.02
CA LEU A 241 -1.22 4.71 -17.12
C LEU A 241 -2.11 5.35 -18.18
N LEU A 242 -3.21 5.99 -17.76
CA LEU A 242 -4.12 6.68 -18.68
C LEU A 242 -3.41 7.82 -19.40
N ALA A 243 -2.73 8.71 -18.67
CA ALA A 243 -2.06 9.87 -19.25
C ALA A 243 -0.94 9.46 -20.22
N SER A 244 -0.11 8.49 -19.84
CA SER A 244 1.01 8.05 -20.68
C SER A 244 0.52 7.33 -21.94
N SER A 245 -0.49 6.46 -21.84
CA SER A 245 -1.06 5.75 -22.99
C SER A 245 -1.68 6.73 -23.99
N ALA A 246 -2.48 7.69 -23.52
CA ALA A 246 -3.06 8.72 -24.37
C ALA A 246 -1.99 9.59 -25.06
N SER A 247 -0.97 10.03 -24.30
CA SER A 247 0.13 10.84 -24.86
C SER A 247 0.92 10.07 -25.91
N ASN A 248 1.24 8.80 -25.65
CA ASN A 248 1.98 7.96 -26.60
C ASN A 248 1.20 7.78 -27.91
N SER A 249 -0.10 7.46 -27.84
CA SER A 249 -0.94 7.29 -29.03
C SER A 249 -1.04 8.58 -29.86
N ILE A 250 -1.19 9.74 -29.21
CA ILE A 250 -1.23 11.05 -29.89
C ILE A 250 0.10 11.38 -30.57
N ASN A 251 1.22 11.12 -29.88
CA ASN A 251 2.55 11.37 -30.42
C ASN A 251 2.86 10.44 -31.60
N GLU A 252 2.53 9.17 -31.50
CA GLU A 252 2.69 8.18 -32.59
C GLU A 252 1.91 8.63 -33.84
N PHE A 253 0.62 8.98 -33.67
CA PHE A 253 -0.20 9.48 -34.77
C PHE A 253 0.38 10.74 -35.42
N ARG A 254 0.78 11.75 -34.63
CA ARG A 254 1.33 13.00 -35.18
C ARG A 254 2.67 12.82 -35.86
N ASN A 255 3.51 11.90 -35.35
CA ASN A 255 4.81 11.61 -35.96
C ASN A 255 4.70 10.79 -37.25
N GLY A 256 3.67 9.92 -37.37
CA GLY A 256 3.41 9.15 -38.57
C GLY A 256 2.87 9.97 -39.75
N LEU A 257 2.50 11.24 -39.52
CA LEU A 257 2.04 12.18 -40.57
C LEU A 257 3.14 13.18 -41.01
N LYS A 258 4.31 13.16 -40.41
CA LYS A 258 5.49 13.94 -40.78
C LYS A 258 6.36 13.19 -41.78
#